data_d29e3b7af8be5f35a6dea5016df13172
#
_entry.id   d29e3b7af8be5f35a6dea5016df13172
#
_cell.length_a   1.000
_cell.length_b   1.000
_cell.length_c   1.000
_cell.angle_alpha   90.00
_cell.angle_beta   90.00
_cell.angle_gamma   90.00
#
_symmetry.space_group_name_H-M   'P 1'
#
loop_
_entity.id
_entity.type
_entity.pdbx_description
1 polymer ?
#
loop_
_entity_poly.entity_id
_entity_poly.type
_entity_poly.pdbx_seq_one_letter_code
_entity_poly.pdbx_strand_id
1 'polypeptide(L)'
;HPDVPAAITLPDGRIGALPYINLAPTQNALWLNTAWLKALRLEMPTTAQELQAVLQAFKEKDPNQNARADEVPLSFVGPYDLKYLAHAWGLIANDFNVFAKDGQARFMPLEAEYRPFVVWLREMFEHGLLDRNGFINADALRRVTDAKAVNRLGAFLAPLPNSLVPTEWVGDYEVVPPLVHEGAQVYRRVAPRATPGAFALTTACRAPAAMLRWVDYLYSPEGAILATAGEEGIDYLVDGDGTWRKTDSAQQSSFLAQTSIMTGAVPPGVSNDAFQRLYAEGVVRQLSEQIDRVGSVATDPFPPFSLTAQQEAEIAPLQAAIGRYVDESLASWVTGEWALSDEQFATFERELEALGIKSFMAFWQQVLDAVP
;
A
#
# COMPACT_ATOMS: atom_id res chain seq x y z
N HIS A 1 12.53 10.54 -16.04
CA HIS A 1 12.54 9.66 -14.84
C HIS A 1 13.72 8.69 -14.93
N PRO A 2 14.86 9.00 -14.29
CA PRO A 2 16.10 8.22 -14.42
C PRO A 2 16.01 6.83 -13.76
N ASP A 3 15.08 6.64 -12.85
CA ASP A 3 14.78 5.39 -12.15
C ASP A 3 14.08 4.33 -13.05
N VAL A 4 13.35 4.77 -14.09
CA VAL A 4 12.58 3.88 -14.95
C VAL A 4 13.46 2.90 -15.75
N PRO A 5 14.55 3.33 -16.44
CA PRO A 5 15.42 2.40 -17.14
C PRO A 5 15.98 1.30 -16.22
N ALA A 6 16.41 1.65 -15.01
CA ALA A 6 16.93 0.67 -14.05
C ALA A 6 15.86 -0.37 -13.66
N ALA A 7 14.60 0.05 -13.47
CA ALA A 7 13.51 -0.83 -13.08
C ALA A 7 13.06 -1.80 -14.18
N ILE A 8 13.35 -1.53 -15.47
CA ILE A 8 12.90 -2.36 -16.60
C ILE A 8 14.03 -3.06 -17.34
N THR A 9 15.30 -2.78 -16.97
CA THR A 9 16.45 -3.42 -17.58
C THR A 9 16.72 -4.77 -16.91
N LEU A 10 16.73 -5.81 -17.72
CA LEU A 10 17.07 -7.16 -17.25
C LEU A 10 18.56 -7.27 -16.88
N PRO A 11 18.96 -8.26 -16.09
CA PRO A 11 20.36 -8.45 -15.70
C PRO A 11 21.35 -8.59 -16.87
N ASP A 12 20.87 -9.00 -18.05
CA ASP A 12 21.65 -9.09 -19.27
C ASP A 12 21.72 -7.77 -20.09
N GLY A 13 21.18 -6.68 -19.53
CA GLY A 13 21.17 -5.35 -20.14
C GLY A 13 20.07 -5.12 -21.16
N ARG A 14 19.17 -6.08 -21.41
CA ARG A 14 18.06 -5.94 -22.34
C ARG A 14 16.80 -5.36 -21.65
N ILE A 15 16.00 -4.64 -22.41
CA ILE A 15 14.63 -4.25 -22.02
C ILE A 15 13.68 -5.25 -22.67
N GLY A 16 13.08 -6.11 -21.86
CA GLY A 16 12.17 -7.16 -22.33
C GLY A 16 10.73 -6.71 -22.51
N ALA A 17 10.33 -5.66 -21.78
CA ALA A 17 8.99 -5.11 -21.82
C ALA A 17 8.99 -3.63 -21.44
N LEU A 18 7.98 -2.88 -21.90
CA LEU A 18 7.76 -1.51 -21.50
C LEU A 18 6.92 -1.44 -20.22
N PRO A 19 7.13 -0.45 -19.35
CA PRO A 19 6.46 -0.33 -18.06
C PRO A 19 5.16 0.44 -18.15
N TYR A 20 4.34 0.35 -17.10
CA TYR A 20 3.47 1.44 -16.70
C TYR A 20 4.25 2.39 -15.78
N ILE A 21 4.13 3.70 -16.02
CA ILE A 21 4.78 4.73 -15.21
C ILE A 21 3.71 5.47 -14.43
N ASN A 22 3.75 5.32 -13.10
CA ASN A 22 2.87 6.06 -12.20
C ASN A 22 3.62 7.28 -11.65
N LEU A 23 3.22 8.47 -12.06
CA LEU A 23 3.85 9.73 -11.63
C LEU A 23 3.48 10.10 -10.19
N ALA A 24 2.34 9.59 -9.71
CA ALA A 24 1.87 9.80 -8.34
C ALA A 24 1.46 8.47 -7.70
N PRO A 25 2.43 7.59 -7.40
CA PRO A 25 2.13 6.31 -6.81
C PRO A 25 1.49 6.49 -5.44
N THR A 26 0.27 6.00 -5.29
CA THR A 26 -0.39 5.89 -3.99
C THR A 26 0.13 4.65 -3.27
N GLN A 27 0.29 4.73 -1.97
CA GLN A 27 0.70 3.62 -1.13
C GLN A 27 -0.25 3.46 0.03
N ASN A 28 -0.27 2.28 0.66
CA ASN A 28 -1.01 2.11 1.89
C ASN A 28 -0.54 3.14 2.92
N ALA A 29 -1.49 3.88 3.46
CA ALA A 29 -1.27 4.85 4.51
C ALA A 29 -2.27 4.59 5.65
N LEU A 30 -1.92 5.06 6.84
CA LEU A 30 -2.83 5.09 7.96
C LEU A 30 -3.71 6.34 7.84
N TRP A 31 -4.98 6.15 7.60
CA TRP A 31 -5.99 7.20 7.57
C TRP A 31 -6.69 7.30 8.92
N LEU A 32 -6.86 8.52 9.42
CA LEU A 32 -7.48 8.79 10.72
C LEU A 32 -8.65 9.76 10.54
N ASN A 33 -9.74 9.52 11.24
CA ASN A 33 -10.93 10.33 11.22
C ASN A 33 -10.71 11.65 11.98
N THR A 34 -10.46 12.72 11.24
CA THR A 34 -10.19 14.05 11.80
C THR A 34 -11.46 14.74 12.30
N ALA A 35 -12.64 14.38 11.80
CA ALA A 35 -13.91 14.84 12.37
C ALA A 35 -14.05 14.31 13.81
N TRP A 36 -13.64 13.08 14.09
CA TRP A 36 -13.64 12.51 15.43
C TRP A 36 -12.56 13.14 16.33
N LEU A 37 -11.35 13.41 15.79
CA LEU A 37 -10.33 14.17 16.53
C LEU A 37 -10.89 15.52 16.99
N LYS A 38 -11.53 16.25 16.05
CA LYS A 38 -12.14 17.56 16.35
C LYS A 38 -13.26 17.47 17.39
N ALA A 39 -14.16 16.48 17.26
CA ALA A 39 -15.24 16.25 18.21
C ALA A 39 -14.74 15.99 19.64
N LEU A 40 -13.64 15.27 19.75
CA LEU A 40 -13.01 14.91 21.03
C LEU A 40 -11.92 15.89 21.49
N ARG A 41 -11.60 16.92 20.69
CA ARG A 41 -10.52 17.90 20.94
C ARG A 41 -9.15 17.23 21.11
N LEU A 42 -8.88 16.27 20.22
CA LEU A 42 -7.60 15.57 20.16
C LEU A 42 -6.78 16.09 18.98
N GLU A 43 -5.45 16.01 19.12
CA GLU A 43 -4.50 16.34 18.05
C GLU A 43 -4.17 15.11 17.21
N MET A 44 -3.63 15.35 16.00
CA MET A 44 -3.12 14.29 15.12
C MET A 44 -1.93 13.61 15.82
N PRO A 45 -1.94 12.27 15.97
CA PRO A 45 -0.85 11.55 16.63
C PRO A 45 0.45 11.61 15.82
N THR A 46 1.58 11.72 16.51
CA THR A 46 2.93 11.74 15.96
C THR A 46 3.78 10.54 16.41
N THR A 47 3.34 9.83 17.43
CA THR A 47 4.01 8.64 17.99
C THR A 47 3.03 7.45 18.10
N ALA A 48 3.56 6.24 18.23
CA ALA A 48 2.75 5.04 18.44
C ALA A 48 1.89 5.12 19.70
N GLN A 49 2.42 5.72 20.77
CA GLN A 49 1.73 5.90 22.04
C GLN A 49 0.58 6.90 21.92
N GLU A 50 0.80 8.02 21.20
CA GLU A 50 -0.25 8.99 20.92
C GLU A 50 -1.35 8.39 20.04
N LEU A 51 -0.99 7.60 19.02
CA LEU A 51 -1.95 6.87 18.21
C LEU A 51 -2.81 5.94 19.07
N GLN A 52 -2.19 5.15 19.95
CA GLN A 52 -2.90 4.26 20.86
C GLN A 52 -3.88 5.04 21.74
N ALA A 53 -3.46 6.18 22.31
CA ALA A 53 -4.31 7.03 23.15
C ALA A 53 -5.50 7.62 22.35
N VAL A 54 -5.29 8.04 21.11
CA VAL A 54 -6.35 8.53 20.21
C VAL A 54 -7.36 7.42 19.93
N LEU A 55 -6.89 6.23 19.55
CA LEU A 55 -7.77 5.09 19.26
C LEU A 55 -8.54 4.62 20.49
N GLN A 56 -7.94 4.68 21.68
CA GLN A 56 -8.64 4.43 22.93
C GLN A 56 -9.77 5.44 23.18
N ALA A 57 -9.51 6.73 22.92
CA ALA A 57 -10.52 7.76 23.05
C ALA A 57 -11.64 7.58 22.02
N PHE A 58 -11.34 7.16 20.80
CA PHE A 58 -12.34 6.83 19.78
C PHE A 58 -13.27 5.71 20.26
N LYS A 59 -12.72 4.66 20.84
CA LYS A 59 -13.49 3.53 21.37
C LYS A 59 -14.41 3.92 22.53
N GLU A 60 -13.97 4.83 23.40
CA GLU A 60 -14.62 5.07 24.70
C GLU A 60 -15.60 6.25 24.70
N LYS A 61 -15.48 7.19 23.75
CA LYS A 61 -16.12 8.51 23.87
C LYS A 61 -17.22 8.80 22.85
N ASP A 62 -17.71 7.78 22.11
CA ASP A 62 -18.80 7.94 21.13
C ASP A 62 -18.59 9.16 20.20
N PRO A 63 -17.48 9.23 19.42
CA PRO A 63 -17.19 10.39 18.61
C PRO A 63 -18.17 10.57 17.43
N ASN A 64 -18.87 9.52 17.02
CA ASN A 64 -19.91 9.54 15.98
C ASN A 64 -21.30 9.96 16.53
N GLN A 65 -21.44 10.13 17.86
CA GLN A 65 -22.61 10.63 18.59
C GLN A 65 -23.89 9.82 18.32
N ASN A 66 -23.75 8.51 18.13
CA ASN A 66 -24.89 7.63 17.88
C ASN A 66 -25.42 6.93 19.16
N ALA A 67 -24.81 7.19 20.32
CA ALA A 67 -25.09 6.61 21.62
C ALA A 67 -24.93 5.06 21.66
N ARG A 68 -24.03 4.51 20.86
CA ARG A 68 -23.69 3.10 20.79
C ARG A 68 -22.17 2.93 20.90
N ALA A 69 -21.74 1.84 21.49
CA ALA A 69 -20.32 1.46 21.52
C ALA A 69 -20.05 0.57 20.29
N ASP A 70 -20.08 1.16 19.09
CA ASP A 70 -19.94 0.45 17.82
C ASP A 70 -18.79 0.98 16.94
N GLU A 71 -17.94 1.82 17.52
CA GLU A 71 -16.73 2.32 16.87
C GLU A 71 -15.74 1.20 16.63
N VAL A 72 -15.11 1.26 15.45
CA VAL A 72 -13.95 0.45 15.07
C VAL A 72 -12.73 1.35 15.07
N PRO A 73 -11.91 1.33 16.15
CA PRO A 73 -10.81 2.29 16.29
C PRO A 73 -9.81 2.22 15.16
N LEU A 74 -9.28 1.02 14.82
CA LEU A 74 -8.39 0.79 13.69
C LEU A 74 -8.77 -0.48 12.95
N SER A 75 -9.13 -0.33 11.67
CA SER A 75 -9.45 -1.42 10.77
C SER A 75 -8.35 -1.66 9.73
N PHE A 76 -8.26 -2.90 9.22
CA PHE A 76 -7.28 -3.35 8.24
C PHE A 76 -7.82 -4.59 7.50
N VAL A 77 -7.27 -4.89 6.31
CA VAL A 77 -7.76 -5.98 5.46
C VAL A 77 -7.23 -7.33 5.93
N GLY A 78 -5.97 -7.38 6.35
CA GLY A 78 -5.34 -8.60 6.81
C GLY A 78 -4.10 -8.33 7.67
N PRO A 79 -3.57 -9.35 8.36
CA PRO A 79 -2.41 -9.17 9.26
C PRO A 79 -1.20 -8.51 8.58
N TYR A 80 -1.03 -8.74 7.27
CA TYR A 80 0.05 -8.15 6.47
C TYR A 80 -0.01 -6.61 6.43
N ASP A 81 -1.20 -6.01 6.56
CA ASP A 81 -1.33 -4.54 6.59
C ASP A 81 -0.72 -3.94 7.85
N LEU A 82 -0.79 -4.65 8.96
CA LEU A 82 -0.24 -4.17 10.23
C LEU A 82 1.27 -3.92 10.16
N LYS A 83 1.99 -4.60 9.26
CA LYS A 83 3.43 -4.37 9.03
C LYS A 83 3.75 -2.95 8.59
N TYR A 84 2.78 -2.24 7.98
CA TYR A 84 2.96 -0.83 7.62
C TYR A 84 3.13 0.09 8.83
N LEU A 85 2.70 -0.35 10.02
CA LEU A 85 2.87 0.40 11.28
C LEU A 85 4.26 0.20 11.91
N ALA A 86 5.05 -0.78 11.42
CA ALA A 86 6.38 -1.08 11.96
C ALA A 86 7.38 0.08 11.79
N HIS A 87 7.08 1.05 10.90
CA HIS A 87 7.88 2.27 10.77
C HIS A 87 7.99 3.06 12.08
N ALA A 88 6.99 2.96 12.96
CA ALA A 88 7.02 3.55 14.29
C ALA A 88 8.06 2.92 15.24
N TRP A 89 8.78 1.90 14.79
CA TRP A 89 9.96 1.28 15.42
C TRP A 89 11.19 1.37 14.52
N GLY A 90 11.17 2.24 13.51
CA GLY A 90 12.26 2.38 12.55
C GLY A 90 12.38 1.22 11.55
N LEU A 91 11.39 0.32 11.50
CA LEU A 91 11.39 -0.85 10.63
C LEU A 91 10.60 -0.58 9.35
N ILE A 92 11.29 -0.64 8.22
CA ILE A 92 10.67 -0.62 6.89
C ILE A 92 11.22 -1.80 6.08
N ALA A 93 10.37 -2.49 5.36
CA ALA A 93 10.75 -3.62 4.52
C ALA A 93 9.90 -3.67 3.25
N ASN A 94 10.37 -4.38 2.22
CA ASN A 94 9.59 -4.67 1.02
C ASN A 94 8.48 -5.70 1.32
N ASP A 95 7.74 -6.13 0.31
CA ASP A 95 6.62 -7.08 0.49
C ASP A 95 7.08 -8.46 0.94
N PHE A 96 8.39 -8.75 0.81
CA PHE A 96 9.01 -10.01 1.25
C PHE A 96 9.64 -9.91 2.65
N ASN A 97 9.34 -8.84 3.41
CA ASN A 97 9.92 -8.54 4.72
C ASN A 97 11.44 -8.34 4.70
N VAL A 98 12.00 -7.99 3.53
CA VAL A 98 13.44 -7.77 3.34
C VAL A 98 13.73 -6.28 3.16
N PHE A 99 14.83 -5.83 3.72
CA PHE A 99 15.36 -4.49 3.53
C PHE A 99 16.88 -4.51 3.41
N ALA A 100 17.46 -3.44 2.85
CA ALA A 100 18.89 -3.28 2.72
C ALA A 100 19.40 -2.27 3.76
N LYS A 101 20.43 -2.65 4.52
CA LYS A 101 21.10 -1.78 5.48
C LYS A 101 22.61 -2.07 5.50
N ASP A 102 23.42 -1.03 5.34
CA ASP A 102 24.89 -1.14 5.36
C ASP A 102 25.45 -2.19 4.39
N GLY A 103 24.86 -2.29 3.18
CA GLY A 103 25.25 -3.27 2.16
C GLY A 103 24.79 -4.71 2.45
N GLN A 104 23.96 -4.92 3.43
CA GLN A 104 23.45 -6.24 3.79
C GLN A 104 21.93 -6.32 3.60
N ALA A 105 21.46 -7.42 3.02
CA ALA A 105 20.05 -7.78 3.01
C ALA A 105 19.68 -8.31 4.40
N ARG A 106 18.64 -7.73 5.00
CA ARG A 106 18.16 -8.06 6.35
C ARG A 106 16.69 -8.45 6.31
N PHE A 107 16.26 -9.24 7.29
CA PHE A 107 14.89 -9.73 7.39
C PHE A 107 14.20 -9.08 8.58
N MET A 108 13.21 -8.24 8.32
CA MET A 108 12.54 -7.41 9.32
C MET A 108 12.06 -8.20 10.55
N PRO A 109 11.43 -9.40 10.43
CA PRO A 109 10.98 -10.16 11.61
C PRO A 109 12.09 -10.69 12.53
N LEU A 110 13.35 -10.63 12.11
CA LEU A 110 14.50 -11.02 12.92
C LEU A 110 15.25 -9.82 13.53
N GLU A 111 14.76 -8.59 13.31
CA GLU A 111 15.34 -7.39 13.92
C GLU A 111 14.89 -7.25 15.39
N ALA A 112 15.76 -6.67 16.20
CA ALA A 112 15.50 -6.48 17.63
C ALA A 112 14.23 -5.65 17.91
N GLU A 113 13.95 -4.68 17.05
CA GLU A 113 12.81 -3.77 17.13
C GLU A 113 11.48 -4.43 16.73
N TYR A 114 11.51 -5.60 16.10
CA TYR A 114 10.30 -6.31 15.69
C TYR A 114 9.50 -6.82 16.91
N ARG A 115 10.16 -7.32 17.94
CA ARG A 115 9.48 -7.81 19.14
C ARG A 115 8.72 -6.70 19.89
N PRO A 116 9.30 -5.52 20.19
CA PRO A 116 8.54 -4.41 20.77
C PRO A 116 7.34 -3.98 19.91
N PHE A 117 7.47 -4.00 18.60
CA PHE A 117 6.36 -3.74 17.69
C PHE A 117 5.22 -4.77 17.84
N VAL A 118 5.55 -6.06 17.88
CA VAL A 118 4.56 -7.13 18.08
C VAL A 118 3.88 -7.03 19.47
N VAL A 119 4.64 -6.70 20.53
CA VAL A 119 4.09 -6.46 21.86
C VAL A 119 3.06 -5.34 21.84
N TRP A 120 3.38 -4.22 21.20
CA TRP A 120 2.44 -3.10 21.07
C TRP A 120 1.17 -3.48 20.29
N LEU A 121 1.29 -4.22 19.18
CA LEU A 121 0.12 -4.71 18.45
C LEU A 121 -0.77 -5.62 19.32
N ARG A 122 -0.14 -6.47 20.16
CA ARG A 122 -0.86 -7.30 21.12
C ARG A 122 -1.64 -6.46 22.12
N GLU A 123 -1.01 -5.44 22.70
CA GLU A 123 -1.68 -4.51 23.63
C GLU A 123 -2.86 -3.79 22.93
N MET A 124 -2.66 -3.34 21.71
CA MET A 124 -3.72 -2.75 20.89
C MET A 124 -4.90 -3.70 20.71
N PHE A 125 -4.64 -4.98 20.44
CA PHE A 125 -5.67 -6.00 20.28
C PHE A 125 -6.40 -6.30 21.59
N GLU A 126 -5.68 -6.47 22.69
CA GLU A 126 -6.24 -6.74 24.04
C GLU A 126 -7.14 -5.60 24.50
N HIS A 127 -6.75 -4.37 24.22
CA HIS A 127 -7.58 -3.19 24.48
C HIS A 127 -8.76 -3.02 23.48
N GLY A 128 -8.88 -3.91 22.48
CA GLY A 128 -9.93 -3.87 21.46
C GLY A 128 -9.82 -2.65 20.56
N LEU A 129 -8.60 -2.20 20.28
CA LEU A 129 -8.30 -1.08 19.38
C LEU A 129 -8.08 -1.54 17.93
N LEU A 130 -7.80 -2.84 17.72
CA LEU A 130 -7.71 -3.45 16.40
C LEU A 130 -9.02 -4.15 16.04
N ASP A 131 -9.45 -3.99 14.81
CA ASP A 131 -10.61 -4.70 14.25
C ASP A 131 -10.33 -6.21 14.22
N ARG A 132 -11.10 -6.96 15.03
CA ARG A 132 -10.97 -8.42 15.09
C ARG A 132 -11.29 -9.09 13.75
N ASN A 133 -12.12 -8.47 12.92
CA ASN A 133 -12.48 -9.02 11.63
C ASN A 133 -11.31 -8.98 10.63
N GLY A 134 -10.33 -8.09 10.80
CA GLY A 134 -9.10 -8.05 10.00
C GLY A 134 -8.25 -9.33 10.10
N PHE A 135 -8.44 -10.14 11.16
CA PHE A 135 -7.77 -11.44 11.32
C PHE A 135 -8.57 -12.62 10.73
N ILE A 136 -9.84 -12.43 10.40
CA ILE A 136 -10.75 -13.53 10.03
C ILE A 136 -11.23 -13.42 8.58
N ASN A 137 -11.43 -12.20 8.07
CA ASN A 137 -12.13 -12.02 6.79
C ASN A 137 -11.77 -10.71 6.10
N ALA A 138 -11.11 -10.81 4.95
CA ALA A 138 -10.73 -9.68 4.10
C ALA A 138 -11.92 -8.76 3.68
N ASP A 139 -13.15 -9.29 3.61
CA ASP A 139 -14.35 -8.51 3.27
C ASP A 139 -14.97 -7.77 4.46
N ALA A 140 -14.43 -7.94 5.66
CA ALA A 140 -15.00 -7.35 6.88
C ALA A 140 -14.97 -5.81 6.82
N LEU A 141 -13.95 -5.24 6.21
CA LEU A 141 -13.79 -3.81 6.06
C LEU A 141 -14.97 -3.18 5.27
N ARG A 142 -15.40 -3.81 4.18
CA ARG A 142 -16.58 -3.38 3.42
C ARG A 142 -17.86 -3.45 4.23
N ARG A 143 -18.02 -4.45 5.10
CA ARG A 143 -19.22 -4.62 5.92
C ARG A 143 -19.36 -3.54 6.99
N VAL A 144 -18.26 -3.01 7.52
CA VAL A 144 -18.30 -1.91 8.49
C VAL A 144 -18.78 -0.62 7.82
N THR A 145 -18.46 -0.44 6.53
CA THR A 145 -18.89 0.73 5.75
C THR A 145 -20.28 0.59 5.14
N ASP A 146 -20.76 -0.64 4.91
CA ASP A 146 -22.11 -0.90 4.38
C ASP A 146 -23.26 -0.52 5.34
N ALA A 147 -22.97 -0.19 6.57
CA ALA A 147 -23.95 0.37 7.50
C ALA A 147 -24.23 1.84 7.14
N LYS A 148 -25.04 2.03 6.14
CA LYS A 148 -25.41 3.23 5.37
C LYS A 148 -25.83 4.49 6.12
N ALA A 149 -25.70 4.57 7.42
CA ALA A 149 -26.25 5.69 8.20
C ALA A 149 -25.25 6.37 9.14
N VAL A 150 -24.16 5.70 9.56
CA VAL A 150 -23.22 6.23 10.55
C VAL A 150 -21.82 5.75 10.24
N ASN A 151 -20.86 6.66 10.15
CA ASN A 151 -19.46 6.32 10.03
C ASN A 151 -18.94 5.72 11.36
N ARG A 152 -18.42 4.50 11.31
CA ARG A 152 -17.91 3.77 12.48
C ARG A 152 -16.39 3.61 12.50
N LEU A 153 -15.70 4.03 11.44
CA LEU A 153 -14.26 3.84 11.31
C LEU A 153 -13.52 5.03 11.92
N GLY A 154 -12.72 4.77 12.94
CA GLY A 154 -11.80 5.75 13.52
C GLY A 154 -10.53 5.90 12.69
N ALA A 155 -9.95 4.78 12.28
CA ALA A 155 -8.77 4.71 11.44
C ALA A 155 -8.77 3.45 10.58
N PHE A 156 -8.00 3.47 9.49
CA PHE A 156 -7.77 2.28 8.66
C PHE A 156 -6.51 2.40 7.81
N LEU A 157 -6.01 1.26 7.34
CA LEU A 157 -4.89 1.16 6.41
C LEU A 157 -5.43 0.97 4.98
N ALA A 158 -5.13 1.90 4.08
CA ALA A 158 -5.55 1.83 2.67
C ALA A 158 -4.70 2.75 1.78
N PRO A 159 -4.69 2.52 0.45
CA PRO A 159 -4.09 3.48 -0.49
C PRO A 159 -4.84 4.83 -0.51
N LEU A 160 -6.17 4.80 -0.47
CA LEU A 160 -7.05 5.98 -0.49
C LEU A 160 -8.32 5.69 0.32
N PRO A 161 -8.90 6.69 1.00
CA PRO A 161 -10.12 6.49 1.81
C PRO A 161 -11.32 6.01 0.99
N ASN A 162 -11.50 6.48 -0.24
CA ASN A 162 -12.63 6.11 -1.11
C ASN A 162 -12.66 4.62 -1.50
N SER A 163 -11.60 3.86 -1.21
CA SER A 163 -11.62 2.40 -1.33
C SER A 163 -12.42 1.72 -0.21
N LEU A 164 -12.68 2.43 0.90
CA LEU A 164 -13.24 1.86 2.13
C LEU A 164 -14.44 2.61 2.67
N VAL A 165 -14.52 3.92 2.44
CA VAL A 165 -15.62 4.76 2.91
C VAL A 165 -16.37 5.41 1.74
N PRO A 166 -17.66 5.69 1.89
CA PRO A 166 -18.43 6.45 0.92
C PRO A 166 -17.83 7.84 0.65
N THR A 167 -18.07 8.38 -0.53
CA THR A 167 -17.48 9.64 -0.99
C THR A 167 -17.78 10.81 -0.04
N GLU A 168 -18.97 10.85 0.56
CA GLU A 168 -19.39 11.87 1.51
C GLU A 168 -18.55 11.89 2.80
N TRP A 169 -17.86 10.81 3.16
CA TRP A 169 -17.03 10.74 4.36
C TRP A 169 -15.52 10.83 4.08
N VAL A 170 -15.13 10.81 2.81
CA VAL A 170 -13.71 10.87 2.44
C VAL A 170 -13.02 12.11 3.03
N GLY A 171 -13.73 13.25 3.06
CA GLY A 171 -13.23 14.51 3.64
C GLY A 171 -13.04 14.50 5.16
N ASP A 172 -13.58 13.49 5.86
CA ASP A 172 -13.39 13.33 7.30
C ASP A 172 -12.04 12.67 7.65
N TYR A 173 -11.32 12.14 6.66
CA TYR A 173 -10.09 11.41 6.90
C TYR A 173 -8.86 12.16 6.39
N GLU A 174 -7.81 12.14 7.20
CA GLU A 174 -6.49 12.59 6.82
C GLU A 174 -5.46 11.48 7.06
N VAL A 175 -4.40 11.49 6.24
CA VAL A 175 -3.29 10.57 6.45
C VAL A 175 -2.51 10.95 7.71
N VAL A 176 -2.27 9.98 8.57
CA VAL A 176 -1.37 10.15 9.72
C VAL A 176 0.05 10.30 9.18
N PRO A 177 0.75 11.39 9.48
CA PRO A 177 2.17 11.49 9.14
C PRO A 177 2.95 10.29 9.69
N PRO A 178 4.04 9.86 9.04
CA PRO A 178 4.85 8.79 9.57
C PRO A 178 5.17 9.02 11.04
N LEU A 179 4.84 8.04 11.88
CA LEU A 179 5.05 8.15 13.33
C LEU A 179 6.55 8.24 13.62
N VAL A 180 6.91 9.09 14.57
CA VAL A 180 8.30 9.34 14.93
C VAL A 180 8.85 8.15 15.71
N HIS A 181 10.03 7.69 15.31
CA HIS A 181 10.85 6.72 16.02
C HIS A 181 12.21 7.35 16.33
N GLU A 182 12.59 7.42 17.61
CA GLU A 182 13.88 7.99 18.07
C GLU A 182 14.21 9.37 17.45
N GLY A 183 13.19 10.21 17.26
CA GLY A 183 13.36 11.56 16.72
C GLY A 183 13.42 11.65 15.19
N ALA A 184 13.33 10.54 14.47
CA ALA A 184 13.30 10.49 13.01
C ALA A 184 11.97 9.96 12.49
N GLN A 185 11.59 10.38 11.29
CA GLN A 185 10.48 9.77 10.54
C GLN A 185 11.08 8.89 9.44
N VAL A 186 10.63 7.63 9.40
CA VAL A 186 10.92 6.70 8.32
C VAL A 186 9.62 6.16 7.78
N TYR A 187 9.53 5.95 6.47
CA TYR A 187 8.36 5.33 5.86
C TYR A 187 8.78 4.53 4.63
N ARG A 188 8.13 3.40 4.41
CA ARG A 188 8.45 2.60 3.24
C ARG A 188 7.71 3.15 2.01
N ARG A 189 8.38 3.22 0.89
CA ARG A 189 7.74 3.37 -0.40
C ARG A 189 7.19 2.02 -0.84
N VAL A 190 5.87 1.96 -1.08
CA VAL A 190 5.17 0.71 -1.39
C VAL A 190 4.94 0.54 -2.88
N ALA A 191 4.55 1.62 -3.55
CA ALA A 191 4.27 1.59 -4.97
C ALA A 191 5.48 2.10 -5.77
N PRO A 192 6.10 1.26 -6.59
CA PRO A 192 7.15 1.71 -7.49
C PRO A 192 6.59 2.68 -8.54
N ARG A 193 7.42 3.63 -8.96
CA ARG A 193 7.06 4.53 -10.06
C ARG A 193 6.86 3.78 -11.38
N ALA A 194 7.65 2.76 -11.63
CA ALA A 194 7.56 1.94 -12.81
C ALA A 194 7.13 0.52 -12.46
N THR A 195 6.04 0.06 -13.08
CA THR A 195 5.61 -1.34 -13.04
C THR A 195 6.04 -2.02 -14.33
N PRO A 196 7.04 -2.91 -14.33
CA PRO A 196 7.53 -3.56 -15.54
C PRO A 196 6.49 -4.55 -16.10
N GLY A 197 6.63 -4.89 -17.39
CA GLY A 197 5.83 -5.95 -18.00
C GLY A 197 4.48 -5.51 -18.58
N ALA A 198 4.19 -4.21 -18.65
CA ALA A 198 2.91 -3.72 -19.16
C ALA A 198 2.72 -3.97 -20.67
N PHE A 199 3.81 -3.99 -21.44
CA PHE A 199 3.77 -4.28 -22.87
C PHE A 199 5.04 -4.98 -23.34
N ALA A 200 4.89 -6.09 -24.07
CA ALA A 200 6.00 -6.81 -24.68
C ALA A 200 5.67 -7.19 -26.12
N LEU A 201 6.69 -7.16 -26.97
CA LEU A 201 6.64 -7.69 -28.33
C LEU A 201 7.18 -9.10 -28.38
N THR A 202 6.43 -10.00 -28.97
CA THR A 202 6.90 -11.37 -29.26
C THR A 202 7.53 -11.48 -30.64
N THR A 203 8.30 -12.54 -30.85
CA THR A 203 8.87 -12.86 -32.18
C THR A 203 7.85 -13.13 -33.27
N ALA A 204 6.58 -13.35 -32.88
CA ALA A 204 5.45 -13.50 -33.82
C ALA A 204 4.93 -12.15 -34.37
N CYS A 205 5.38 -11.03 -33.83
CA CYS A 205 4.94 -9.72 -34.27
C CYS A 205 5.47 -9.42 -35.70
N ARG A 206 4.54 -9.24 -36.62
CA ARG A 206 4.89 -8.96 -38.06
C ARG A 206 5.22 -7.50 -38.38
N ALA A 207 4.86 -6.59 -37.47
CA ALA A 207 5.02 -5.14 -37.66
C ALA A 207 5.53 -4.46 -36.40
N PRO A 208 6.73 -4.83 -35.84
CA PRO A 208 7.19 -4.34 -34.54
C PRO A 208 7.32 -2.82 -34.49
N ALA A 209 7.81 -2.18 -35.56
CA ALA A 209 7.91 -0.72 -35.64
C ALA A 209 6.58 0.01 -35.61
N ALA A 210 5.52 -0.59 -36.15
CA ALA A 210 4.18 -0.03 -36.05
C ALA A 210 3.59 -0.16 -34.67
N MET A 211 3.79 -1.32 -34.04
CA MET A 211 3.34 -1.56 -32.67
C MET A 211 4.08 -0.67 -31.66
N LEU A 212 5.38 -0.45 -31.82
CA LEU A 212 6.13 0.47 -30.98
C LEU A 212 5.64 1.91 -31.12
N ARG A 213 5.31 2.37 -32.33
CA ARG A 213 4.72 3.71 -32.55
C ARG A 213 3.34 3.85 -31.94
N TRP A 214 2.54 2.78 -31.98
CA TRP A 214 1.22 2.78 -31.35
C TRP A 214 1.35 2.85 -29.82
N VAL A 215 2.20 2.04 -29.23
CA VAL A 215 2.37 2.04 -27.77
C VAL A 215 3.06 3.33 -27.27
N ASP A 216 3.98 3.90 -28.07
CA ASP A 216 4.64 5.17 -27.75
C ASP A 216 3.62 6.32 -27.60
N TYR A 217 2.55 6.30 -28.40
CA TYR A 217 1.45 7.25 -28.25
C TYR A 217 0.80 7.19 -26.84
N LEU A 218 0.72 6.01 -26.23
CA LEU A 218 0.15 5.87 -24.87
C LEU A 218 1.02 6.51 -23.79
N TYR A 219 2.29 6.82 -24.09
CA TYR A 219 3.18 7.56 -23.20
C TYR A 219 3.12 9.09 -23.45
N SER A 220 2.39 9.55 -24.47
CA SER A 220 2.09 10.97 -24.63
C SER A 220 1.02 11.44 -23.65
N PRO A 221 0.93 12.76 -23.35
CA PRO A 221 -0.13 13.30 -22.50
C PRO A 221 -1.54 12.93 -22.99
N GLU A 222 -1.77 13.04 -24.30
CA GLU A 222 -3.07 12.74 -24.92
C GLU A 222 -3.40 11.26 -24.86
N GLY A 223 -2.42 10.40 -25.20
CA GLY A 223 -2.59 8.94 -25.14
C GLY A 223 -2.79 8.43 -23.72
N ALA A 224 -2.11 9.00 -22.75
CA ALA A 224 -2.29 8.69 -21.33
C ALA A 224 -3.70 9.05 -20.85
N ILE A 225 -4.23 10.21 -21.24
CA ILE A 225 -5.60 10.63 -20.92
C ILE A 225 -6.60 9.66 -21.57
N LEU A 226 -6.45 9.41 -22.87
CA LEU A 226 -7.34 8.50 -23.59
C LEU A 226 -7.39 7.10 -22.98
N ALA A 227 -6.23 6.55 -22.59
CA ALA A 227 -6.13 5.20 -22.02
C ALA A 227 -6.71 5.09 -20.60
N THR A 228 -6.71 6.18 -19.82
CA THR A 228 -7.09 6.16 -18.39
C THR A 228 -8.43 6.83 -18.13
N ALA A 229 -8.76 7.88 -18.87
CA ALA A 229 -9.93 8.72 -18.65
C ALA A 229 -10.99 8.56 -19.73
N GLY A 230 -10.59 8.15 -20.95
CA GLY A 230 -11.47 8.08 -22.10
C GLY A 230 -11.50 9.40 -22.88
N GLU A 231 -12.64 9.70 -23.47
CA GLU A 231 -12.85 10.84 -24.39
C GLU A 231 -13.65 11.97 -23.69
N GLU A 232 -13.14 13.21 -23.82
CA GLU A 232 -13.83 14.39 -23.30
C GLU A 232 -15.22 14.56 -23.97
N GLY A 233 -16.21 14.87 -23.14
CA GLY A 233 -17.60 15.01 -23.57
C GLY A 233 -18.38 13.70 -23.62
N ILE A 234 -17.69 12.54 -23.64
CA ILE A 234 -18.28 11.20 -23.63
C ILE A 234 -18.08 10.54 -22.27
N ASP A 235 -16.83 10.40 -21.85
CA ASP A 235 -16.46 9.68 -20.62
C ASP A 235 -16.23 10.63 -19.45
N TYR A 236 -15.74 11.83 -19.72
CA TYR A 236 -15.54 12.88 -18.72
C TYR A 236 -15.86 14.26 -19.26
N LEU A 237 -16.05 15.21 -18.36
CA LEU A 237 -16.24 16.63 -18.64
C LEU A 237 -15.18 17.43 -17.88
N VAL A 238 -14.75 18.54 -18.47
CA VAL A 238 -13.89 19.53 -17.80
C VAL A 238 -14.74 20.75 -17.48
N ASP A 239 -14.87 21.05 -16.21
CA ASP A 239 -15.64 22.21 -15.74
C ASP A 239 -14.83 23.51 -15.88
N GLY A 240 -15.48 24.67 -15.77
CA GLY A 240 -14.86 25.97 -16.05
C GLY A 240 -13.69 26.37 -15.14
N ASP A 241 -13.52 25.68 -13.99
CA ASP A 241 -12.38 25.80 -13.07
C ASP A 241 -11.23 24.82 -13.37
N GLY A 242 -11.39 24.01 -14.44
CA GLY A 242 -10.43 22.98 -14.82
C GLY A 242 -10.57 21.67 -14.05
N THR A 243 -11.61 21.52 -13.23
CA THR A 243 -11.93 20.26 -12.55
C THR A 243 -12.52 19.25 -13.52
N TRP A 244 -12.13 17.99 -13.38
CA TRP A 244 -12.62 16.91 -14.22
C TRP A 244 -13.63 16.07 -13.47
N ARG A 245 -14.72 15.69 -14.13
CA ARG A 245 -15.71 14.76 -13.57
C ARG A 245 -16.15 13.73 -14.58
N LYS A 246 -16.44 12.52 -14.13
CA LYS A 246 -17.01 11.48 -14.98
C LYS A 246 -18.44 11.84 -15.36
N THR A 247 -18.82 11.49 -16.59
CA THR A 247 -20.22 11.58 -17.02
C THR A 247 -21.06 10.49 -16.35
N ASP A 248 -22.36 10.69 -16.25
CA ASP A 248 -23.28 9.68 -15.70
C ASP A 248 -23.26 8.36 -16.49
N SER A 249 -23.04 8.44 -17.80
CA SER A 249 -22.87 7.27 -18.67
C SER A 249 -21.60 6.50 -18.34
N ALA A 250 -20.50 7.18 -18.04
CA ALA A 250 -19.25 6.55 -17.62
C ALA A 250 -19.33 5.91 -16.24
N GLN A 251 -20.10 6.48 -15.31
CA GLN A 251 -20.34 5.89 -13.99
C GLN A 251 -21.21 4.63 -14.09
N GLN A 252 -22.11 4.55 -15.05
CA GLN A 252 -23.01 3.40 -15.24
C GLN A 252 -22.45 2.36 -16.23
N SER A 253 -21.42 2.69 -17.00
CA SER A 253 -20.94 1.87 -18.09
C SER A 253 -20.02 0.76 -17.61
N SER A 254 -20.52 -0.48 -17.67
CA SER A 254 -19.68 -1.68 -17.66
C SER A 254 -18.68 -1.72 -18.84
N PHE A 255 -18.85 -0.86 -19.84
CA PHE A 255 -17.97 -0.77 -21.00
C PHE A 255 -16.61 -0.18 -20.64
N LEU A 256 -16.54 0.90 -19.85
CA LEU A 256 -15.26 1.40 -19.31
C LEU A 256 -14.60 0.39 -18.37
N ALA A 257 -15.39 -0.34 -17.60
CA ALA A 257 -14.87 -1.44 -16.78
C ALA A 257 -14.36 -2.63 -17.61
N GLN A 258 -14.91 -2.85 -18.80
CA GLN A 258 -14.52 -3.94 -19.71
C GLN A 258 -13.45 -3.53 -20.73
N THR A 259 -13.40 -2.25 -21.11
CA THR A 259 -12.48 -1.72 -22.12
C THR A 259 -11.35 -0.90 -21.51
N SER A 260 -11.51 -0.36 -20.29
CA SER A 260 -10.37 0.20 -19.62
C SER A 260 -9.41 -0.94 -19.31
N ILE A 261 -8.21 -0.81 -19.77
CA ILE A 261 -7.06 -1.69 -19.50
C ILE A 261 -6.81 -1.82 -17.98
N MET A 262 -7.63 -1.18 -17.15
CA MET A 262 -7.52 -1.09 -15.69
C MET A 262 -8.17 -2.25 -14.91
N THR A 263 -8.90 -3.16 -15.53
CA THR A 263 -9.46 -4.32 -14.84
C THR A 263 -8.44 -5.46 -14.74
N GLY A 264 -7.47 -5.27 -13.83
CA GLY A 264 -6.51 -6.32 -13.47
C GLY A 264 -5.21 -6.34 -14.28
N ALA A 265 -5.06 -5.48 -15.29
CA ALA A 265 -3.81 -5.28 -15.99
C ALA A 265 -3.40 -3.80 -15.94
N VAL A 266 -2.12 -3.56 -15.75
CA VAL A 266 -1.56 -2.21 -15.80
C VAL A 266 -1.27 -1.89 -17.28
N PRO A 267 -1.88 -0.85 -17.88
CA PRO A 267 -1.66 -0.53 -19.28
C PRO A 267 -0.22 -0.02 -19.50
N PRO A 268 0.37 -0.22 -20.69
CA PRO A 268 1.55 0.53 -21.07
C PRO A 268 1.20 2.01 -21.13
N GLY A 269 2.02 2.88 -20.57
CA GLY A 269 1.76 4.33 -20.58
C GLY A 269 2.22 5.01 -19.30
N VAL A 270 1.81 6.26 -19.16
CA VAL A 270 2.13 7.12 -18.01
C VAL A 270 0.83 7.57 -17.37
N SER A 271 0.66 7.37 -16.06
CA SER A 271 -0.37 8.13 -15.35
C SER A 271 0.06 9.59 -15.30
N ASN A 272 -0.79 10.48 -15.74
CA ASN A 272 -0.53 11.91 -15.66
C ASN A 272 -1.41 12.57 -14.57
N ASP A 273 -1.16 13.86 -14.32
CA ASP A 273 -1.95 14.66 -13.38
C ASP A 273 -3.45 14.71 -13.73
N ALA A 274 -3.79 14.48 -14.99
CA ALA A 274 -5.18 14.48 -15.45
C ALA A 274 -5.97 13.31 -14.86
N PHE A 275 -5.34 12.14 -14.67
CA PHE A 275 -5.98 11.03 -13.96
C PHE A 275 -6.32 11.39 -12.51
N GLN A 276 -5.42 12.12 -11.85
CA GLN A 276 -5.69 12.63 -10.50
C GLN A 276 -6.82 13.67 -10.51
N ARG A 277 -6.91 14.49 -11.56
CA ARG A 277 -7.97 15.49 -11.70
C ARG A 277 -9.34 14.88 -11.96
N LEU A 278 -9.42 13.71 -12.58
CA LEU A 278 -10.68 12.95 -12.77
C LEU A 278 -11.31 12.47 -11.46
N TYR A 279 -10.50 12.29 -10.43
CA TYR A 279 -10.97 11.97 -9.09
C TYR A 279 -11.07 13.23 -8.21
N ALA A 280 -10.77 14.39 -8.77
CA ALA A 280 -10.56 15.65 -8.07
C ALA A 280 -11.80 16.54 -7.98
N GLU A 281 -12.94 15.98 -7.69
CA GLU A 281 -13.87 16.78 -6.89
C GLU A 281 -13.15 17.11 -5.58
N GLY A 282 -12.72 18.34 -5.41
CA GLY A 282 -12.12 19.00 -4.21
C GLY A 282 -11.38 18.19 -3.15
N VAL A 283 -11.96 17.05 -2.79
CA VAL A 283 -11.48 16.13 -1.76
C VAL A 283 -10.26 15.32 -2.22
N VAL A 284 -10.20 14.90 -3.48
CA VAL A 284 -9.10 14.05 -3.97
C VAL A 284 -7.81 14.83 -4.10
N ARG A 285 -7.87 16.13 -4.39
CA ARG A 285 -6.67 16.98 -4.37
C ARG A 285 -6.08 17.07 -2.96
N GLN A 286 -6.91 17.21 -1.93
CA GLN A 286 -6.45 17.16 -0.54
C GLN A 286 -5.79 15.82 -0.18
N LEU A 287 -6.37 14.71 -0.67
CA LEU A 287 -5.82 13.37 -0.45
C LEU A 287 -4.46 13.18 -1.15
N SER A 288 -4.30 13.69 -2.38
CA SER A 288 -3.01 13.67 -3.08
C SER A 288 -1.96 14.49 -2.33
N GLU A 289 -2.32 15.68 -1.86
CA GLU A 289 -1.41 16.53 -1.08
C GLU A 289 -0.99 15.86 0.25
N GLN A 290 -1.86 15.08 0.88
CA GLN A 290 -1.54 14.34 2.10
C GLN A 290 -0.62 13.15 1.82
N ILE A 291 -0.88 12.41 0.74
CA ILE A 291 0.00 11.31 0.31
C ILE A 291 1.37 11.85 -0.09
N ASP A 292 1.45 13.02 -0.71
CA ASP A 292 2.71 13.68 -1.03
C ASP A 292 3.53 14.00 0.24
N ARG A 293 2.87 14.36 1.35
CA ARG A 293 3.56 14.55 2.64
C ARG A 293 4.18 13.25 3.15
N VAL A 294 3.48 12.12 3.04
CA VAL A 294 4.04 10.80 3.38
C VAL A 294 5.16 10.46 2.40
N GLY A 295 4.96 10.70 1.11
CA GLY A 295 5.94 10.45 0.05
C GLY A 295 7.25 11.22 0.21
N SER A 296 7.22 12.41 0.82
CA SER A 296 8.42 13.24 1.05
C SER A 296 9.45 12.58 1.97
N VAL A 297 9.01 11.69 2.87
CA VAL A 297 9.87 10.95 3.81
C VAL A 297 9.94 9.44 3.48
N ALA A 298 9.25 9.01 2.42
CA ALA A 298 9.25 7.61 2.02
C ALA A 298 10.53 7.24 1.26
N THR A 299 11.14 6.15 1.68
CA THR A 299 12.33 5.58 1.05
C THR A 299 12.08 4.15 0.59
N ASP A 300 12.81 3.71 -0.42
CA ASP A 300 12.78 2.32 -0.83
C ASP A 300 13.51 1.47 0.20
N PRO A 301 12.86 0.51 0.84
CA PRO A 301 13.52 -0.34 1.84
C PRO A 301 14.59 -1.24 1.24
N PHE A 302 14.49 -1.50 -0.06
CA PHE A 302 15.43 -2.29 -0.83
C PHE A 302 15.65 -1.61 -2.19
N PRO A 303 16.86 -1.59 -2.76
CA PRO A 303 17.09 -1.01 -4.07
C PRO A 303 16.19 -1.62 -5.15
N PRO A 304 15.81 -0.88 -6.19
CA PRO A 304 15.09 -1.43 -7.33
C PRO A 304 15.84 -2.61 -7.95
N PHE A 305 15.16 -3.69 -8.22
CA PHE A 305 15.71 -4.91 -8.80
C PHE A 305 14.77 -5.50 -9.85
N SER A 306 15.32 -6.33 -10.72
CA SER A 306 14.57 -7.18 -11.64
C SER A 306 15.08 -8.61 -11.52
N LEU A 307 14.18 -9.56 -11.41
CA LEU A 307 14.54 -10.99 -11.38
C LEU A 307 14.36 -11.59 -12.77
N THR A 308 15.22 -12.53 -13.12
CA THR A 308 14.99 -13.40 -14.27
C THR A 308 13.88 -14.40 -13.95
N ALA A 309 13.20 -14.95 -14.97
CA ALA A 309 12.19 -15.99 -14.77
C ALA A 309 12.72 -17.21 -14.01
N GLN A 310 14.00 -17.53 -14.14
CA GLN A 310 14.63 -18.59 -13.38
C GLN A 310 14.76 -18.22 -11.89
N GLN A 311 15.22 -17.03 -11.58
CA GLN A 311 15.31 -16.53 -10.21
C GLN A 311 13.93 -16.43 -9.54
N GLU A 312 12.92 -15.98 -10.27
CA GLU A 312 11.53 -15.95 -9.78
C GLU A 312 11.03 -17.37 -9.46
N ALA A 313 11.24 -18.32 -10.38
CA ALA A 313 10.85 -19.72 -10.16
C ALA A 313 11.58 -20.37 -8.98
N GLU A 314 12.84 -20.01 -8.76
CA GLU A 314 13.65 -20.52 -7.66
C GLU A 314 13.18 -19.98 -6.31
N ILE A 315 12.92 -18.66 -6.23
CA ILE A 315 12.63 -18.03 -4.93
C ILE A 315 11.14 -18.09 -4.53
N ALA A 316 10.21 -18.16 -5.49
CA ALA A 316 8.77 -18.09 -5.24
C ALA A 316 8.26 -19.10 -4.18
N PRO A 317 8.70 -20.38 -4.15
CA PRO A 317 8.27 -21.32 -3.12
C PRO A 317 8.70 -20.89 -1.71
N LEU A 318 9.93 -20.41 -1.55
CA LEU A 318 10.45 -19.91 -0.27
C LEU A 318 9.73 -18.62 0.16
N GLN A 319 9.53 -17.69 -0.76
CA GLN A 319 8.76 -16.46 -0.50
C GLN A 319 7.34 -16.76 0.01
N ALA A 320 6.65 -17.68 -0.66
CA ALA A 320 5.29 -18.06 -0.29
C ALA A 320 5.24 -18.75 1.08
N ALA A 321 6.17 -19.66 1.38
CA ALA A 321 6.21 -20.39 2.64
C ALA A 321 6.58 -19.47 3.81
N ILE A 322 7.67 -18.69 3.67
CA ILE A 322 8.17 -17.78 4.69
C ILE A 322 7.18 -16.64 4.93
N GLY A 323 6.66 -16.02 3.85
CA GLY A 323 5.71 -14.92 3.95
C GLY A 323 4.43 -15.33 4.70
N ARG A 324 3.87 -16.50 4.35
CA ARG A 324 2.70 -17.05 5.06
C ARG A 324 3.00 -17.28 6.52
N TYR A 325 4.12 -17.91 6.83
CA TYR A 325 4.50 -18.21 8.22
C TYR A 325 4.69 -16.93 9.05
N VAL A 326 5.27 -15.88 8.49
CA VAL A 326 5.40 -14.57 9.14
C VAL A 326 4.02 -13.96 9.43
N ASP A 327 3.12 -13.97 8.45
CA ASP A 327 1.79 -13.37 8.61
C ASP A 327 0.93 -14.15 9.63
N GLU A 328 0.98 -15.50 9.60
CA GLU A 328 0.32 -16.37 10.58
C GLU A 328 0.91 -16.20 11.99
N SER A 329 2.22 -16.09 12.09
CA SER A 329 2.92 -15.86 13.38
C SER A 329 2.56 -14.51 13.97
N LEU A 330 2.54 -13.45 13.14
CA LEU A 330 2.12 -12.12 13.58
C LEU A 330 0.68 -12.15 14.09
N ALA A 331 -0.23 -12.79 13.36
CA ALA A 331 -1.61 -12.94 13.78
C ALA A 331 -1.72 -13.69 15.12
N SER A 332 -1.01 -14.81 15.26
CA SER A 332 -1.04 -15.64 16.48
C SER A 332 -0.48 -14.91 17.71
N TRP A 333 0.58 -14.12 17.54
CA TRP A 333 1.06 -13.26 18.63
C TRP A 333 0.06 -12.17 18.98
N VAL A 334 -0.46 -11.46 17.98
CA VAL A 334 -1.36 -10.33 18.19
C VAL A 334 -2.69 -10.77 18.80
N THR A 335 -3.26 -11.88 18.36
CA THR A 335 -4.53 -12.39 18.90
C THR A 335 -4.40 -13.13 20.22
N GLY A 336 -3.18 -13.52 20.61
CA GLY A 336 -2.89 -14.19 21.86
C GLY A 336 -2.90 -15.70 21.82
N GLU A 337 -2.95 -16.25 20.65
CA GLU A 337 -2.76 -17.67 20.46
C GLU A 337 -1.34 -18.10 20.86
N TRP A 338 -0.36 -17.26 20.55
CA TRP A 338 1.02 -17.46 20.97
C TRP A 338 1.42 -16.54 22.13
N ALA A 339 2.23 -17.08 23.06
CA ALA A 339 2.81 -16.29 24.13
C ALA A 339 3.91 -15.36 23.61
N LEU A 340 4.03 -14.17 24.22
CA LEU A 340 5.14 -13.24 23.97
C LEU A 340 6.37 -13.61 24.82
N SER A 341 6.79 -14.88 24.78
CA SER A 341 7.91 -15.41 25.55
C SER A 341 9.16 -15.59 24.70
N ASP A 342 10.33 -15.60 25.32
CA ASP A 342 11.60 -15.88 24.65
C ASP A 342 11.59 -17.25 23.96
N GLU A 343 10.95 -18.25 24.59
CA GLU A 343 10.81 -19.59 24.03
C GLU A 343 10.00 -19.59 22.71
N GLN A 344 8.91 -18.81 22.67
CA GLN A 344 8.08 -18.72 21.47
C GLN A 344 8.78 -17.96 20.35
N PHE A 345 9.51 -16.88 20.63
CA PHE A 345 10.34 -16.20 19.65
C PHE A 345 11.48 -17.11 19.13
N ALA A 346 12.14 -17.85 20.01
CA ALA A 346 13.15 -18.83 19.60
C ALA A 346 12.55 -19.98 18.76
N THR A 347 11.30 -20.35 19.00
CA THR A 347 10.58 -21.32 18.17
C THR A 347 10.30 -20.76 16.78
N PHE A 348 9.85 -19.52 16.70
CA PHE A 348 9.65 -18.81 15.42
C PHE A 348 10.95 -18.78 14.57
N GLU A 349 12.09 -18.46 15.20
CA GLU A 349 13.38 -18.44 14.51
C GLU A 349 13.78 -19.83 13.97
N ARG A 350 13.59 -20.90 14.81
CA ARG A 350 13.87 -22.28 14.39
C ARG A 350 12.98 -22.73 13.21
N GLU A 351 11.70 -22.38 13.23
CA GLU A 351 10.78 -22.71 12.14
C GLU A 351 11.15 -21.93 10.85
N LEU A 352 11.56 -20.67 10.95
CA LEU A 352 12.12 -19.94 9.80
C LEU A 352 13.38 -20.62 9.25
N GLU A 353 14.24 -21.14 10.13
CA GLU A 353 15.42 -21.93 9.68
C GLU A 353 15.00 -23.20 8.96
N ALA A 354 14.00 -23.91 9.48
CA ALA A 354 13.45 -25.11 8.83
C ALA A 354 12.79 -24.83 7.48
N LEU A 355 12.15 -23.65 7.34
CA LEU A 355 11.57 -23.17 6.09
C LEU A 355 12.63 -22.69 5.08
N GLY A 356 13.89 -22.53 5.48
CA GLY A 356 14.98 -22.16 4.58
C GLY A 356 15.31 -20.68 4.54
N ILE A 357 15.09 -19.92 5.63
CA ILE A 357 15.40 -18.48 5.70
C ILE A 357 16.84 -18.16 5.32
N LYS A 358 17.80 -19.03 5.60
CA LYS A 358 19.21 -18.83 5.23
C LYS A 358 19.39 -18.79 3.70
N SER A 359 18.77 -19.71 2.98
CA SER A 359 18.78 -19.73 1.52
C SER A 359 18.04 -18.52 0.93
N PHE A 360 16.91 -18.16 1.52
CA PHE A 360 16.12 -16.99 1.16
C PHE A 360 16.95 -15.70 1.31
N MET A 361 17.63 -15.52 2.44
CA MET A 361 18.47 -14.34 2.66
C MET A 361 19.73 -14.31 1.80
N ALA A 362 20.33 -15.46 1.53
CA ALA A 362 21.46 -15.57 0.60
C ALA A 362 21.06 -15.15 -0.82
N PHE A 363 19.86 -15.52 -1.27
CA PHE A 363 19.30 -15.07 -2.54
C PHE A 363 19.13 -13.55 -2.57
N TRP A 364 18.51 -12.96 -1.55
CA TRP A 364 18.30 -11.51 -1.48
C TRP A 364 19.62 -10.73 -1.36
N GLN A 365 20.65 -11.30 -0.72
CA GLN A 365 21.98 -10.70 -0.72
C GLN A 365 22.58 -10.69 -2.14
N GLN A 366 22.46 -11.78 -2.90
CA GLN A 366 22.92 -11.81 -4.29
C GLN A 366 22.19 -10.79 -5.17
N VAL A 367 20.88 -10.61 -4.95
CA VAL A 367 20.11 -9.57 -5.64
C VAL A 367 20.63 -8.18 -5.28
N LEU A 368 20.92 -7.93 -4.00
CA LEU A 368 21.47 -6.65 -3.53
C LEU A 368 22.86 -6.39 -4.12
N ASP A 369 23.73 -7.38 -4.13
CA ASP A 369 25.09 -7.29 -4.66
C ASP A 369 25.13 -7.07 -6.19
N ALA A 370 24.07 -7.43 -6.89
CA ALA A 370 23.92 -7.23 -8.33
C ALA A 370 23.38 -5.84 -8.70
N VAL A 371 22.93 -5.05 -7.74
CA VAL A 371 22.48 -3.66 -7.98
C VAL A 371 23.72 -2.79 -8.20
N PRO A 372 23.81 -2.04 -9.32
CA PRO A 372 24.98 -1.25 -9.66
C PRO A 372 25.24 -0.06 -8.73
#